data_2e337771b925b0b03e738d902528f317
#
_entry.id   2e337771b925b0b03e738d902528f317
#
_cell.length_a   1.000
_cell.length_b   1.000
_cell.length_c   1.000
_cell.angle_alpha   90.00
_cell.angle_beta   90.00
_cell.angle_gamma   90.00
#
_symmetry.space_group_name_H-M   'P 1'
#
loop_
_entity.id
_entity.type
_entity.pdbx_description
1 polymer ?
#
loop_
_entity_poly.entity_id
_entity_poly.type
_entity_poly.pdbx_seq_one_letter_code
_entity_poly.pdbx_strand_id
1 'polypeptide(L)' 'MKAFENNIKKIFGARVRALRTEKGWSQEDFAFECGLHRTYIGAVERGERNILLENIKKIANTFRIDIAELF' A
#
# COMPACT_ATOMS: atom_id res chain seq x y z
N MET A 1 2.60 12.03 -20.87
CA MET A 1 2.99 11.96 -19.49
C MET A 1 3.06 10.53 -18.96
N LYS A 2 3.76 9.72 -19.72
CA LYS A 2 3.87 8.29 -19.38
C LYS A 2 4.60 8.06 -18.08
N ALA A 3 5.61 8.87 -17.81
CA ALA A 3 6.35 8.74 -16.58
C ALA A 3 5.46 9.03 -15.37
N PHE A 4 4.53 9.97 -15.55
CA PHE A 4 3.60 10.33 -14.50
C PHE A 4 2.67 9.16 -14.16
N GLU A 5 2.15 8.48 -15.19
CA GLU A 5 1.27 7.34 -14.99
C GLU A 5 1.97 6.19 -14.29
N ASN A 6 3.24 5.95 -14.67
CA ASN A 6 4.01 4.87 -14.06
C ASN A 6 4.33 5.17 -12.61
N ASN A 7 4.51 6.46 -12.31
CA ASN A 7 4.92 6.87 -10.97
C ASN A 7 3.84 6.67 -9.93
N ILE A 8 2.56 6.69 -10.31
CA ILE A 8 1.50 6.61 -9.30
C ILE A 8 1.57 5.31 -8.51
N LYS A 9 1.86 4.19 -9.16
CA LYS A 9 1.97 2.92 -8.45
C LYS A 9 3.17 2.91 -7.51
N LYS A 10 4.28 3.47 -7.97
CA LYS A 10 5.50 3.51 -7.16
C LYS A 10 5.36 4.48 -6.00
N ILE A 11 4.72 5.61 -6.24
CA ILE A 11 4.47 6.60 -5.19
C ILE A 11 3.58 5.98 -4.11
N PHE A 12 2.50 5.35 -4.53
CA PHE A 12 1.58 4.70 -3.61
C PHE A 12 2.29 3.59 -2.82
N GLY A 13 3.02 2.73 -3.52
CA GLY A 13 3.74 1.63 -2.89
C GLY A 13 4.77 2.11 -1.88
N ALA A 14 5.50 3.16 -2.22
CA ALA A 14 6.51 3.72 -1.32
C ALA A 14 5.84 4.31 -0.07
N ARG A 15 4.69 4.95 -0.25
CA ARG A 15 3.95 5.51 0.87
C ARG A 15 3.46 4.42 1.81
N VAL A 16 2.91 3.35 1.24
CA VAL A 16 2.44 2.21 2.02
C VAL A 16 3.59 1.62 2.82
N ARG A 17 4.73 1.44 2.17
CA ARG A 17 5.90 0.88 2.84
C ARG A 17 6.37 1.76 3.99
N ALA A 18 6.39 3.08 3.77
CA ALA A 18 6.78 4.02 4.79
C ALA A 18 5.87 3.94 6.02
N LEU A 19 4.56 3.88 5.78
CA LEU A 19 3.60 3.79 6.86
C LEU A 19 3.73 2.47 7.61
N ARG A 20 3.97 1.39 6.87
CA ARG A 20 4.14 0.07 7.47
C ARG A 20 5.38 0.02 8.36
N THR A 21 6.50 0.53 7.86
CA THR A 21 7.74 0.51 8.64
C THR A 21 7.65 1.43 9.85
N GLU A 22 6.91 2.50 9.73
CA GLU A 22 6.66 3.41 10.84
C GLU A 22 5.95 2.70 11.98
N LYS A 23 5.06 1.76 11.64
CA LYS A 23 4.36 0.94 12.63
C LYS A 23 5.23 -0.17 13.20
N GLY A 24 6.39 -0.40 12.63
CA GLY A 24 7.26 -1.49 13.04
C GLY A 24 6.80 -2.84 12.54
N TRP A 25 5.96 -2.88 11.50
CA TRP A 25 5.40 -4.12 10.96
C TRP A 25 6.26 -4.66 9.84
N SER A 26 6.37 -6.00 9.79
CA SER A 26 6.87 -6.69 8.60
C SER A 26 5.75 -6.67 7.55
N GLN A 27 6.08 -7.06 6.32
CA GLN A 27 5.05 -7.21 5.29
C GLN A 27 4.01 -8.24 5.72
N GLU A 28 4.46 -9.30 6.37
CA GLU A 28 3.57 -10.34 6.84
C GLU A 28 2.62 -9.83 7.92
N ASP A 29 3.15 -9.07 8.86
CA ASP A 29 2.34 -8.46 9.91
C ASP A 29 1.27 -7.56 9.32
N PHE A 30 1.67 -6.71 8.39
CA PHE A 30 0.76 -5.77 7.76
C PHE A 30 -0.32 -6.49 6.96
N ALA A 31 0.07 -7.52 6.20
CA ALA A 31 -0.88 -8.31 5.43
C ALA A 31 -1.94 -8.92 6.35
N PHE A 32 -1.51 -9.45 7.47
CA PHE A 32 -2.43 -10.02 8.45
C PHE A 32 -3.40 -8.95 8.97
N GLU A 33 -2.88 -7.78 9.32
CA GLU A 33 -3.71 -6.71 9.87
C GLU A 33 -4.73 -6.20 8.87
N CYS A 34 -4.38 -6.11 7.61
CA CYS A 34 -5.31 -5.56 6.62
C CYS A 34 -6.12 -6.63 5.86
N GLY A 35 -5.88 -7.91 6.16
CA GLY A 35 -6.64 -8.99 5.54
C GLY A 35 -6.29 -9.21 4.08
N LEU A 36 -5.05 -8.95 3.70
CA LEU A 36 -4.57 -9.17 2.34
C LEU A 36 -3.41 -10.16 2.37
N HIS A 37 -3.11 -10.74 1.23
CA HIS A 37 -2.03 -11.71 1.14
C HIS A 37 -0.68 -11.00 1.15
N ARG A 38 0.31 -11.60 1.82
CA ARG A 38 1.65 -11.04 1.91
C ARG A 38 2.28 -10.78 0.54
N THR A 39 2.10 -11.72 -0.39
CA THR A 39 2.65 -11.58 -1.73
C THR A 39 2.07 -10.35 -2.43
N TYR A 40 0.78 -10.12 -2.22
CA TYR A 40 0.11 -8.95 -2.78
C TYR A 40 0.68 -7.66 -2.20
N ILE A 41 0.87 -7.62 -0.88
CA ILE A 41 1.44 -6.45 -0.21
C ILE A 41 2.85 -6.14 -0.77
N GLY A 42 3.67 -7.16 -0.94
CA GLY A 42 5.00 -6.97 -1.50
C GLY A 42 4.96 -6.37 -2.89
N ALA A 43 4.06 -6.88 -3.74
CA ALA A 43 3.92 -6.37 -5.10
C ALA A 43 3.41 -4.92 -5.11
N VAL A 44 2.49 -4.60 -4.21
CA VAL A 44 1.98 -3.22 -4.08
C VAL A 44 3.11 -2.29 -3.69
N GLU A 45 3.93 -2.68 -2.73
CA GLU A 45 5.03 -1.82 -2.26
C GLU A 45 6.09 -1.60 -3.33
N ARG A 46 6.27 -2.56 -4.23
CA ARG A 46 7.22 -2.42 -5.35
C ARG A 46 6.64 -1.64 -6.52
N GLY A 47 5.36 -1.28 -6.44
CA GLY A 47 4.71 -0.54 -7.51
C GLY A 47 4.37 -1.40 -8.70
N GLU A 48 4.15 -2.70 -8.47
CA GLU A 48 3.92 -3.66 -9.55
C GLU A 48 2.45 -4.05 -9.74
N ARG A 49 1.57 -3.56 -8.89
CA ARG A 49 0.15 -3.94 -8.95
C ARG A 49 -0.75 -2.74 -9.14
N ASN A 50 -1.78 -2.93 -9.96
CA ASN A 50 -2.92 -2.03 -9.96
C ASN A 50 -3.78 -2.47 -8.79
N ILE A 51 -3.90 -1.61 -7.80
CA ILE A 51 -4.61 -1.98 -6.59
C ILE A 51 -6.10 -1.64 -6.73
N LEU A 52 -6.93 -2.57 -6.30
CA LEU A 52 -8.38 -2.36 -6.31
C LEU A 52 -8.77 -1.31 -5.28
N LEU A 53 -9.78 -0.54 -5.60
CA LEU A 53 -10.26 0.50 -4.71
C LEU A 53 -10.62 -0.04 -3.32
N GLU A 54 -11.23 -1.21 -3.28
CA GLU A 54 -11.59 -1.87 -2.02
C GLU A 54 -10.36 -2.16 -1.17
N ASN A 55 -9.27 -2.53 -1.82
CA ASN A 55 -8.04 -2.84 -1.10
C ASN A 55 -7.34 -1.59 -0.61
N ILE A 56 -7.46 -0.50 -1.37
CA ILE A 56 -6.97 0.81 -0.92
C ILE A 56 -7.68 1.19 0.38
N LYS A 57 -8.99 0.96 0.43
CA LYS A 57 -9.77 1.26 1.62
C LYS A 57 -9.34 0.40 2.80
N LYS A 58 -9.08 -0.89 2.56
CA LYS A 58 -8.60 -1.79 3.61
C LYS A 58 -7.28 -1.29 4.20
N ILE A 59 -6.38 -0.85 3.32
CA ILE A 59 -5.07 -0.34 3.74
C ILE A 59 -5.24 0.92 4.57
N ALA A 60 -6.06 1.86 4.09
CA ALA A 60 -6.30 3.10 4.81
C ALA A 60 -6.89 2.82 6.19
N ASN A 61 -7.86 1.91 6.26
CA ASN A 61 -8.49 1.56 7.52
C ASN A 61 -7.49 0.95 8.50
N THR A 62 -6.59 0.11 7.99
CA THR A 62 -5.58 -0.53 8.81
C THR A 62 -4.64 0.49 9.44
N PHE A 63 -4.28 1.52 8.68
CA PHE A 63 -3.44 2.61 9.20
C PHE A 63 -4.25 3.67 9.94
N ARG A 64 -5.58 3.57 9.90
CA ARG A 64 -6.50 4.53 10.56
C ARG A 64 -6.31 5.94 10.01
N ILE A 65 -6.22 6.04 8.70
CA ILE A 65 -6.08 7.32 8.00
C ILE A 65 -7.11 7.39 6.88
N ASP A 66 -7.30 8.58 6.36
CA ASP A 66 -8.16 8.76 5.19
C ASP A 66 -7.44 8.26 3.95
N ILE A 67 -8.21 7.81 2.96
CA ILE A 67 -7.64 7.34 1.70
C ILE A 67 -6.70 8.39 1.10
N ALA A 68 -7.07 9.67 1.20
CA ALA A 68 -6.27 10.76 0.64
C ALA A 68 -4.85 10.78 1.20
N GLU A 69 -4.67 10.31 2.43
CA GLU A 69 -3.36 10.33 3.07
C GLU A 69 -2.43 9.24 2.55
N LEU A 70 -2.97 8.33 1.73
CA LEU A 70 -2.13 7.30 1.11
C LEU A 70 -1.41 7.81 -0.13
N PHE A 71 -1.73 8.99 -0.57
CA PHE A 71 -1.15 9.62 -1.75
C PHE A 71 -0.52 10.95 -1.39
#